data_c94c3e6ae32a98141617a3485cb3adc2
#
_entry.id   c94c3e6ae32a98141617a3485cb3adc2
#
_cell.length_a   1.000
_cell.length_b   1.000
_cell.length_c   1.000
_cell.angle_alpha   90.00
_cell.angle_beta   90.00
_cell.angle_gamma   90.00
#
_symmetry.space_group_name_H-M   'P 1'
#
loop_
_entity.id
_entity.type
_entity.pdbx_description
1 polymer ?
#
loop_
_entity_poly.entity_id
_entity_poly.type
_entity_poly.pdbx_seq_one_letter_code
_entity_poly.pdbx_strand_id
1 'polypeptide(L)'
;MKGKTRSVFFICLGLLFGMSAMYVYNNFIADKKPTSTANSVVEYATADRNPGNAIQQSIDQLTAEKTVIDYVKQNHKLPGYYITKNEARNKGWDPAKGNLCDVLPGKAIGGDPFGNREGNLPKDEVYYEADVNYHCGNRNADRIIFTGNGKVYLTKNHYKSFEEQ
;
A
#
# COMPACT_ATOMS: atom_id res chain seq x y z
N MET A 1 -7.94 61.68 9.99
CA MET A 1 -7.97 60.35 10.55
C MET A 1 -7.84 59.23 9.48
N LYS A 2 -7.01 59.32 8.45
CA LYS A 2 -6.91 58.32 7.34
C LYS A 2 -5.57 57.55 7.29
N GLY A 3 -4.66 57.82 8.22
CA GLY A 3 -3.33 57.12 8.22
C GLY A 3 -3.23 55.84 9.06
N LYS A 4 -3.95 55.81 10.18
CA LYS A 4 -3.85 54.68 11.16
C LYS A 4 -4.51 53.37 10.65
N THR A 5 -5.60 53.48 9.89
CA THR A 5 -6.33 52.33 9.31
C THR A 5 -5.53 51.60 8.22
N ARG A 6 -4.73 52.33 7.41
CA ARG A 6 -3.88 51.76 6.39
C ARG A 6 -2.73 50.94 6.98
N SER A 7 -2.12 51.42 8.07
CA SER A 7 -1.02 50.71 8.74
C SER A 7 -1.49 49.39 9.37
N VAL A 8 -2.68 49.37 10.00
CA VAL A 8 -3.25 48.14 10.58
C VAL A 8 -3.60 47.12 9.50
N PHE A 9 -4.11 47.58 8.35
CA PHE A 9 -4.42 46.71 7.21
C PHE A 9 -3.16 45.98 6.66
N PHE A 10 -2.05 46.71 6.52
CA PHE A 10 -0.80 46.09 6.05
C PHE A 10 -0.18 45.15 7.10
N ILE A 11 -0.34 45.40 8.37
CA ILE A 11 0.10 44.47 9.45
C ILE A 11 -0.72 43.18 9.42
N CYS A 12 -2.05 43.27 9.30
CA CYS A 12 -2.91 42.07 9.16
C CYS A 12 -2.63 41.26 7.90
N LEU A 13 -2.38 41.94 6.77
CA LEU A 13 -2.03 41.29 5.51
C LEU A 13 -0.67 40.56 5.61
N GLY A 14 0.32 41.18 6.25
CA GLY A 14 1.62 40.55 6.51
C GLY A 14 1.55 39.31 7.41
N LEU A 15 0.72 39.34 8.44
CA LEU A 15 0.49 38.20 9.33
C LEU A 15 -0.21 37.03 8.60
N LEU A 16 -1.20 37.33 7.75
CA LEU A 16 -1.88 36.29 6.95
C LEU A 16 -0.94 35.64 5.93
N PHE A 17 -0.09 36.44 5.26
CA PHE A 17 0.91 35.90 4.36
C PHE A 17 2.00 35.07 5.09
N GLY A 18 2.44 35.55 6.26
CA GLY A 18 3.42 34.85 7.08
C GLY A 18 2.91 33.48 7.57
N MET A 19 1.67 33.42 8.05
CA MET A 19 1.04 32.17 8.49
C MET A 19 0.80 31.19 7.34
N SER A 20 0.40 31.70 6.18
CA SER A 20 0.21 30.89 4.96
C SER A 20 1.54 30.30 4.46
N ALA A 21 2.60 31.10 4.40
CA ALA A 21 3.93 30.64 4.01
C ALA A 21 4.48 29.59 4.99
N MET A 22 4.27 29.77 6.30
CA MET A 22 4.70 28.82 7.33
C MET A 22 3.89 27.51 7.30
N TYR A 23 2.60 27.58 6.97
CA TYR A 23 1.76 26.41 6.76
C TYR A 23 2.22 25.57 5.57
N VAL A 24 2.50 26.22 4.43
CA VAL A 24 3.03 25.55 3.23
C VAL A 24 4.42 24.96 3.50
N TYR A 25 5.30 25.71 4.16
CA TYR A 25 6.63 25.22 4.53
C TYR A 25 6.56 23.98 5.43
N ASN A 26 5.71 23.98 6.47
CA ASN A 26 5.58 22.84 7.38
C ASN A 26 4.91 21.63 6.73
N ASN A 27 3.96 21.81 5.81
CA ASN A 27 3.25 20.70 5.20
C ASN A 27 3.90 20.14 3.92
N PHE A 28 4.73 20.94 3.23
CA PHE A 28 5.31 20.54 1.95
C PHE A 28 6.85 20.51 1.93
N ILE A 29 7.52 21.24 2.80
CA ILE A 29 8.98 21.40 2.73
C ILE A 29 9.69 20.84 3.98
N ALA A 30 9.02 20.85 5.16
CA ALA A 30 9.60 20.38 6.42
C ALA A 30 9.50 18.87 6.65
N ASP A 31 9.21 18.08 5.59
CA ASP A 31 9.29 16.64 5.67
C ASP A 31 10.74 16.18 5.79
N LYS A 32 11.00 15.52 6.93
CA LYS A 32 12.11 14.62 7.24
C LYS A 32 13.26 15.16 8.07
N LYS A 33 13.01 15.19 9.36
CA LYS A 33 14.05 14.80 10.31
C LYS A 33 13.47 13.80 11.33
N PRO A 34 13.99 12.58 11.44
CA PRO A 34 13.47 11.60 12.39
C PRO A 34 13.92 11.96 13.80
N THR A 35 12.95 12.16 14.70
CA THR A 35 13.22 12.28 16.14
C THR A 35 13.29 10.87 16.72
N SER A 36 14.51 10.50 17.12
CA SER A 36 14.84 9.33 17.92
C SER A 36 14.22 9.49 19.32
N THR A 37 13.44 8.52 19.76
CA THR A 37 13.31 8.23 21.20
C THR A 37 13.45 6.73 21.41
N ALA A 38 14.43 6.40 22.24
CA ALA A 38 14.92 5.07 22.55
C ALA A 38 13.91 4.26 23.40
N ASN A 39 13.86 2.98 23.20
CA ASN A 39 14.24 1.86 24.05
C ASN A 39 13.48 0.58 23.65
N SER A 40 14.16 -0.37 23.07
CA SER A 40 14.55 -1.60 23.75
C SER A 40 15.46 -2.41 22.84
N VAL A 41 16.61 -2.75 23.42
CA VAL A 41 17.69 -3.52 22.87
C VAL A 41 17.22 -4.94 22.57
N VAL A 42 17.38 -5.41 21.33
CA VAL A 42 17.73 -6.79 21.02
C VAL A 42 18.91 -6.76 20.05
N GLU A 43 20.03 -7.17 20.57
CA GLU A 43 21.34 -7.30 19.94
C GLU A 43 21.29 -8.46 18.93
N TYR A 44 21.53 -8.14 17.62
CA TYR A 44 21.99 -9.13 16.66
C TYR A 44 23.20 -8.58 15.90
N ALA A 45 24.22 -9.40 15.96
CA ALA A 45 25.57 -9.31 15.47
C ALA A 45 25.79 -8.51 14.19
N THR A 46 26.86 -7.73 14.26
CA THR A 46 27.54 -7.02 13.19
C THR A 46 27.99 -7.94 12.07
N ALA A 47 27.58 -7.64 10.83
CA ALA A 47 28.35 -7.95 9.64
C ALA A 47 28.01 -6.97 8.51
N ASP A 48 29.03 -6.27 8.05
CA ASP A 48 29.23 -5.57 6.77
C ASP A 48 28.24 -4.49 6.33
N ARG A 49 28.66 -3.24 6.57
CA ARG A 49 28.05 -2.04 5.99
C ARG A 49 28.52 -1.87 4.55
N ASN A 50 27.70 -2.34 3.60
CA ASN A 50 27.73 -1.82 2.23
C ASN A 50 26.52 -0.86 2.08
N PRO A 51 26.69 0.45 1.79
CA PRO A 51 25.58 1.40 1.70
C PRO A 51 24.87 1.30 0.36
N GLY A 52 24.17 0.17 0.14
CA GLY A 52 23.44 -0.13 -1.09
C GLY A 52 22.42 -1.26 -0.95
N ASN A 53 22.36 -1.93 0.19
CA ASN A 53 21.44 -3.05 0.40
C ASN A 53 20.35 -2.65 1.42
N ALA A 54 19.40 -1.81 0.99
CA ALA A 54 18.06 -1.93 1.53
C ALA A 54 17.63 -3.37 1.20
N ILE A 55 17.40 -4.21 2.21
CA ILE A 55 16.86 -5.56 2.03
C ILE A 55 15.52 -5.39 1.30
N GLN A 56 15.58 -5.42 -0.02
CA GLN A 56 14.39 -5.41 -0.86
C GLN A 56 13.78 -6.80 -0.69
N GLN A 57 12.74 -6.89 0.13
CA GLN A 57 11.99 -8.12 0.27
C GLN A 57 11.57 -8.60 -1.12
N SER A 58 11.83 -9.86 -1.42
CA SER A 58 11.41 -10.46 -2.68
C SER A 58 9.89 -10.51 -2.77
N ILE A 59 9.35 -10.53 -3.99
CA ILE A 59 7.89 -10.47 -4.20
C ILE A 59 7.16 -11.65 -3.54
N ASP A 60 7.79 -12.81 -3.46
CA ASP A 60 7.28 -13.99 -2.78
C ASP A 60 7.14 -13.77 -1.25
N GLN A 61 8.12 -13.11 -0.62
CA GLN A 61 8.04 -12.73 0.79
C GLN A 61 6.94 -11.68 1.04
N LEU A 62 6.86 -10.67 0.16
CA LEU A 62 5.85 -9.63 0.25
C LEU A 62 4.44 -10.19 0.10
N THR A 63 4.24 -11.16 -0.81
CA THR A 63 2.94 -11.76 -1.11
C THR A 63 2.65 -13.03 -0.33
N ALA A 64 3.50 -13.43 0.62
CA ALA A 64 3.21 -14.56 1.49
C ALA A 64 1.81 -14.40 2.13
N GLU A 65 0.98 -15.44 2.02
CA GLU A 65 -0.45 -15.37 2.39
C GLU A 65 -0.67 -14.78 3.78
N LYS A 66 0.09 -15.25 4.78
CA LYS A 66 -0.02 -14.73 6.14
C LYS A 66 0.30 -13.24 6.25
N THR A 67 1.35 -12.79 5.56
CA THR A 67 1.76 -11.37 5.56
C THR A 67 0.66 -10.48 5.02
N VAL A 68 0.04 -10.88 3.90
CA VAL A 68 -1.01 -10.09 3.26
C VAL A 68 -2.31 -10.14 4.06
N ILE A 69 -2.69 -11.31 4.58
CA ILE A 69 -3.88 -11.49 5.42
C ILE A 69 -3.79 -10.60 6.66
N ASP A 70 -2.68 -10.68 7.40
CA ASP A 70 -2.47 -9.88 8.61
C ASP A 70 -2.52 -8.38 8.31
N TYR A 71 -1.91 -7.95 7.20
CA TYR A 71 -1.95 -6.55 6.78
C TYR A 71 -3.37 -6.07 6.46
N VAL A 72 -4.14 -6.86 5.69
CA VAL A 72 -5.52 -6.50 5.31
C VAL A 72 -6.45 -6.44 6.53
N LYS A 73 -6.31 -7.39 7.45
CA LYS A 73 -7.08 -7.38 8.70
C LYS A 73 -6.83 -6.13 9.55
N GLN A 74 -5.59 -5.65 9.59
CA GLN A 74 -5.21 -4.47 10.36
C GLN A 74 -5.54 -3.15 9.68
N ASN A 75 -5.36 -3.09 8.35
CA ASN A 75 -5.41 -1.84 7.60
C ASN A 75 -6.65 -1.69 6.71
N HIS A 76 -7.46 -2.74 6.56
CA HIS A 76 -8.66 -2.80 5.72
C HIS A 76 -8.42 -2.45 4.25
N LYS A 77 -7.18 -2.61 3.80
CA LYS A 77 -6.72 -2.34 2.41
C LYS A 77 -5.48 -3.16 2.09
N LEU A 78 -5.16 -3.29 0.82
CA LEU A 78 -3.92 -3.92 0.38
C LEU A 78 -2.69 -3.03 0.63
N PRO A 79 -1.51 -3.66 0.83
CA PRO A 79 -0.23 -2.96 0.78
C PRO A 79 -0.01 -2.24 -0.57
N GLY A 80 0.80 -1.17 -0.56
CA GLY A 80 1.02 -0.31 -1.74
C GLY A 80 1.81 -0.94 -2.90
N TYR A 81 2.29 -2.16 -2.76
CA TYR A 81 2.90 -2.90 -3.86
C TYR A 81 1.86 -3.66 -4.72
N TYR A 82 0.59 -3.72 -4.34
CA TYR A 82 -0.45 -4.25 -5.21
C TYR A 82 -0.89 -3.24 -6.26
N ILE A 83 -1.26 -3.76 -7.43
CA ILE A 83 -1.74 -3.00 -8.58
C ILE A 83 -2.88 -3.78 -9.25
N THR A 84 -3.91 -3.09 -9.73
CA THR A 84 -5.03 -3.72 -10.43
C THR A 84 -4.61 -4.30 -11.78
N LYS A 85 -5.37 -5.28 -12.28
CA LYS A 85 -5.13 -5.89 -13.60
C LYS A 85 -5.12 -4.85 -14.72
N ASN A 86 -6.02 -3.88 -14.65
CA ASN A 86 -6.11 -2.86 -15.68
C ASN A 86 -4.90 -1.92 -15.66
N GLU A 87 -4.50 -1.46 -14.49
CA GLU A 87 -3.31 -0.60 -14.35
C GLU A 87 -2.03 -1.33 -14.77
N ALA A 88 -1.89 -2.63 -14.41
CA ALA A 88 -0.75 -3.44 -14.79
C ALA A 88 -0.65 -3.63 -16.32
N ARG A 89 -1.79 -3.92 -16.99
CA ARG A 89 -1.84 -4.03 -18.45
C ARG A 89 -1.46 -2.73 -19.13
N ASN A 90 -1.94 -1.59 -18.65
CA ASN A 90 -1.57 -0.27 -19.17
C ASN A 90 -0.07 0.03 -19.04
N LYS A 91 0.62 -0.70 -18.16
CA LYS A 91 2.06 -0.59 -17.93
C LYS A 91 2.88 -1.72 -18.59
N GLY A 92 2.27 -2.50 -19.49
CA GLY A 92 2.95 -3.52 -20.30
C GLY A 92 2.87 -4.94 -19.77
N TRP A 93 2.12 -5.18 -18.68
CA TRP A 93 1.89 -6.56 -18.24
C TRP A 93 0.99 -7.32 -19.22
N ASP A 94 1.47 -8.48 -19.64
CA ASP A 94 0.74 -9.44 -20.44
C ASP A 94 0.59 -10.76 -19.62
N PRO A 95 -0.65 -11.11 -19.20
CA PRO A 95 -0.87 -12.33 -18.41
C PRO A 95 -0.38 -13.61 -19.09
N ALA A 96 -0.44 -13.67 -20.43
CA ALA A 96 -0.02 -14.85 -21.18
C ALA A 96 1.51 -15.03 -21.18
N LYS A 97 2.25 -13.94 -21.01
CA LYS A 97 3.72 -13.96 -20.93
C LYS A 97 4.25 -14.14 -19.51
N GLY A 98 3.40 -13.94 -18.49
CA GLY A 98 3.84 -13.97 -17.09
C GLY A 98 4.90 -12.92 -16.75
N ASN A 99 4.94 -11.79 -17.47
CA ASN A 99 6.02 -10.81 -17.43
C ASN A 99 5.85 -9.71 -16.37
N LEU A 100 5.03 -9.93 -15.34
CA LEU A 100 4.74 -8.88 -14.34
C LEU A 100 6.01 -8.39 -13.66
N CYS A 101 6.87 -9.29 -13.20
CA CYS A 101 8.11 -8.93 -12.51
C CYS A 101 9.11 -8.21 -13.42
N ASP A 102 9.07 -8.46 -14.73
CA ASP A 102 9.96 -7.82 -15.69
C ASP A 102 9.57 -6.37 -15.94
N VAL A 103 8.26 -6.12 -16.11
CA VAL A 103 7.74 -4.78 -16.45
C VAL A 103 7.39 -3.94 -15.22
N LEU A 104 7.10 -4.59 -14.09
CA LEU A 104 6.69 -3.98 -12.83
C LEU A 104 7.38 -4.67 -11.64
N PRO A 105 8.70 -4.56 -11.50
CA PRO A 105 9.43 -5.21 -10.41
C PRO A 105 8.86 -4.81 -9.05
N GLY A 106 8.70 -5.80 -8.15
CA GLY A 106 8.17 -5.61 -6.80
C GLY A 106 6.66 -5.34 -6.74
N LYS A 107 5.90 -5.59 -7.84
CA LYS A 107 4.44 -5.48 -7.85
C LYS A 107 3.76 -6.84 -7.91
N ALA A 108 2.57 -6.92 -7.32
CA ALA A 108 1.66 -8.05 -7.39
C ALA A 108 0.26 -7.60 -7.84
N ILE A 109 -0.53 -8.50 -8.40
CA ILE A 109 -1.89 -8.19 -8.87
C ILE A 109 -2.87 -8.27 -7.70
N GLY A 110 -3.65 -7.20 -7.50
CA GLY A 110 -4.71 -7.15 -6.52
C GLY A 110 -5.44 -5.82 -6.49
N GLY A 111 -6.59 -5.81 -5.79
CA GLY A 111 -7.47 -4.64 -5.70
C GLY A 111 -8.58 -4.60 -6.75
N ASP A 112 -8.66 -5.58 -7.62
CA ASP A 112 -9.80 -5.71 -8.53
C ASP A 112 -11.05 -6.18 -7.78
N PRO A 113 -12.26 -5.69 -8.15
CA PRO A 113 -13.52 -6.18 -7.59
C PRO A 113 -13.73 -7.68 -7.87
N PHE A 114 -14.17 -8.42 -6.85
CA PHE A 114 -14.56 -9.83 -6.97
C PHE A 114 -16.09 -9.98 -6.93
N GLY A 115 -16.64 -10.60 -7.95
CA GLY A 115 -18.09 -10.59 -8.20
C GLY A 115 -18.91 -11.62 -7.42
N ASN A 116 -18.34 -12.55 -6.65
CA ASN A 116 -19.03 -13.62 -5.89
C ASN A 116 -20.23 -14.24 -6.65
N ARG A 117 -20.09 -14.48 -7.97
CA ARG A 117 -21.21 -14.90 -8.84
C ARG A 117 -21.77 -16.27 -8.48
N GLU A 118 -20.93 -17.15 -7.96
CA GLU A 118 -21.32 -18.49 -7.53
C GLU A 118 -21.97 -18.52 -6.14
N GLY A 119 -21.93 -17.38 -5.42
CA GLY A 119 -22.53 -17.25 -4.09
C GLY A 119 -21.85 -18.04 -3.00
N ASN A 120 -20.57 -18.37 -3.18
CA ASN A 120 -19.76 -19.14 -2.21
C ASN A 120 -19.38 -18.32 -0.97
N LEU A 121 -19.48 -17.01 -1.04
CA LEU A 121 -19.27 -16.08 0.06
C LEU A 121 -20.57 -15.40 0.47
N PRO A 122 -20.68 -14.82 1.68
CA PRO A 122 -21.86 -14.07 2.11
C PRO A 122 -22.34 -13.07 1.05
N LYS A 123 -23.65 -12.92 0.91
CA LYS A 123 -24.25 -11.91 0.03
C LYS A 123 -24.21 -10.55 0.73
N ASP A 124 -24.42 -9.48 -0.03
CA ASP A 124 -24.53 -8.11 0.48
C ASP A 124 -23.20 -7.48 0.94
N GLU A 125 -22.08 -8.06 0.54
CA GLU A 125 -20.73 -7.52 0.79
C GLU A 125 -20.07 -7.14 -0.54
N VAL A 126 -19.23 -6.11 -0.49
CA VAL A 126 -18.33 -5.74 -1.62
C VAL A 126 -16.98 -6.40 -1.41
N TYR A 127 -16.59 -7.21 -2.38
CA TYR A 127 -15.37 -7.99 -2.32
C TYR A 127 -14.32 -7.49 -3.30
N TYR A 128 -13.07 -7.61 -2.89
CA TYR A 128 -11.88 -7.38 -3.72
C TYR A 128 -11.00 -8.62 -3.68
N GLU A 129 -10.20 -8.84 -4.73
CA GLU A 129 -9.27 -9.96 -4.79
C GLU A 129 -7.82 -9.51 -4.81
N ALA A 130 -6.91 -10.35 -4.33
CA ALA A 130 -5.48 -10.17 -4.47
C ALA A 130 -4.75 -11.50 -4.57
N ASP A 131 -3.69 -11.53 -5.37
CA ASP A 131 -2.78 -12.67 -5.44
C ASP A 131 -1.98 -12.80 -4.14
N VAL A 132 -1.82 -14.04 -3.68
CA VAL A 132 -0.88 -14.37 -2.61
C VAL A 132 0.05 -15.49 -3.06
N ASN A 133 1.17 -15.67 -2.36
CA ASN A 133 2.19 -16.67 -2.70
C ASN A 133 2.68 -16.54 -4.17
N TYR A 134 2.89 -15.31 -4.64
CA TYR A 134 3.30 -15.06 -6.02
C TYR A 134 4.83 -15.10 -6.16
N HIS A 135 5.33 -15.91 -7.09
CA HIS A 135 6.78 -16.17 -7.32
C HIS A 135 7.28 -15.70 -8.70
N CYS A 136 6.74 -14.60 -9.22
CA CYS A 136 6.96 -14.17 -10.60
C CYS A 136 6.47 -15.19 -11.66
N GLY A 137 6.57 -14.83 -12.94
CA GLY A 137 6.02 -15.68 -14.01
C GLY A 137 4.49 -15.67 -14.04
N ASN A 138 3.91 -16.79 -14.39
CA ASN A 138 2.46 -16.96 -14.44
C ASN A 138 1.84 -16.88 -13.02
N ARG A 139 0.67 -16.25 -12.94
CA ARG A 139 -0.07 -16.19 -11.69
C ARG A 139 -0.51 -17.59 -11.25
N ASN A 140 -0.33 -17.90 -9.98
CA ASN A 140 -0.80 -19.16 -9.35
C ASN A 140 -2.34 -19.13 -9.12
N ALA A 141 -2.88 -20.10 -8.40
CA ALA A 141 -4.30 -20.19 -8.07
C ALA A 141 -4.66 -19.53 -6.72
N ASP A 142 -3.65 -19.16 -5.93
CA ASP A 142 -3.83 -18.68 -4.57
C ASP A 142 -4.28 -17.21 -4.54
N ARG A 143 -5.38 -16.96 -3.88
CA ARG A 143 -5.98 -15.61 -3.75
C ARG A 143 -6.48 -15.39 -2.34
N ILE A 144 -6.45 -14.15 -1.91
CA ILE A 144 -7.36 -13.68 -0.89
C ILE A 144 -8.50 -12.91 -1.51
N ILE A 145 -9.68 -13.08 -0.93
CA ILE A 145 -10.86 -12.24 -1.17
C ILE A 145 -11.12 -11.49 0.11
N PHE A 146 -11.28 -10.18 0.04
CA PHE A 146 -11.42 -9.37 1.24
C PHE A 146 -12.45 -8.26 1.05
N THR A 147 -12.91 -7.72 2.16
CA THR A 147 -13.88 -6.63 2.23
C THR A 147 -13.25 -5.38 2.81
N GLY A 148 -13.85 -4.22 2.60
CA GLY A 148 -13.42 -2.95 3.17
C GLY A 148 -13.54 -2.86 4.70
N ASN A 149 -14.19 -3.84 5.35
CA ASN A 149 -14.28 -3.95 6.81
C ASN A 149 -13.31 -4.99 7.41
N GLY A 150 -12.39 -5.55 6.60
CA GLY A 150 -11.30 -6.40 7.06
C GLY A 150 -11.63 -7.90 7.16
N LYS A 151 -12.79 -8.37 6.67
CA LYS A 151 -13.01 -9.82 6.50
C LYS A 151 -12.12 -10.34 5.37
N VAL A 152 -11.51 -11.49 5.57
CA VAL A 152 -10.59 -12.10 4.61
C VAL A 152 -10.93 -13.57 4.43
N TYR A 153 -10.95 -14.02 3.19
CA TYR A 153 -11.16 -15.40 2.76
C TYR A 153 -10.00 -15.84 1.87
N LEU A 154 -9.41 -16.98 2.15
CA LEU A 154 -8.34 -17.58 1.35
C LEU A 154 -8.90 -18.64 0.42
N THR A 155 -8.46 -18.66 -0.83
CA THR A 155 -8.66 -19.76 -1.79
C THR A 155 -7.34 -20.21 -2.36
N LYS A 156 -7.12 -21.52 -2.44
CA LYS A 156 -5.92 -22.15 -3.04
C LYS A 156 -6.22 -22.95 -4.30
N ASN A 157 -7.45 -22.88 -4.78
CA ASN A 157 -7.93 -23.69 -5.89
C ASN A 157 -8.72 -22.87 -6.92
N HIS A 158 -8.35 -21.59 -7.07
CA HIS A 158 -8.94 -20.66 -8.02
C HIS A 158 -10.47 -20.54 -7.83
N TYR A 159 -10.86 -20.10 -6.62
CA TYR A 159 -12.24 -19.75 -6.20
C TYR A 159 -13.22 -20.92 -6.03
N LYS A 160 -12.75 -22.19 -6.07
CA LYS A 160 -13.65 -23.34 -5.88
C LYS A 160 -14.08 -23.52 -4.42
N SER A 161 -13.23 -23.15 -3.49
CA SER A 161 -13.54 -23.11 -2.06
C SER A 161 -12.82 -21.95 -1.38
N PHE A 162 -13.35 -21.55 -0.23
CA PHE A 162 -12.84 -20.45 0.57
C PHE A 162 -12.71 -20.88 2.02
N GLU A 163 -11.66 -20.41 2.68
CA GLU A 163 -11.41 -20.55 4.11
C GLU A 163 -11.40 -19.16 4.73
N GLU A 164 -12.29 -18.88 5.67
CA GLU A 164 -12.32 -17.62 6.40
C GLU A 164 -11.14 -17.55 7.36
N GLN A 165 -10.48 -16.40 7.40
CA GLN A 165 -9.21 -16.19 8.09
C GLN A 165 -9.39 -15.37 9.39
#